data_35acb8b1e725753341b436298a9e43fa
#
_entry.id   35acb8b1e725753341b436298a9e43fa
#
_cell.length_a   1.000
_cell.length_b   1.000
_cell.length_c   1.000
_cell.angle_alpha   90.00
_cell.angle_beta   90.00
_cell.angle_gamma   90.00
#
_symmetry.space_group_name_H-M   'P 1'
#
loop_
_entity.id
_entity.type
_entity.pdbx_description
1 polymer ?
#
loop_
_entity_poly.entity_id
_entity_poly.type
_entity_poly.pdbx_seq_one_letter_code
_entity_poly.pdbx_strand_id
1 'polypeptide(L)'
;MSIALMNKMQKRIAVIEIFGAIGGAVKSPEMDRLLNTARDDHRIKAEVLDVDSPGGGSSASDYIYRSVKRLAERKPVIAAIRGTGASGSYMIACGAQRIVASPGAIIGSIGVISVRPVLEDLLERAGIKVNVNKTGAYKDMGALWREATPEEQEKMQSLIDDIFGDFVTIVSEARGLEESAVRDLATGEVYLAERARELGLVDELGDLHRAIDIAAELSGAPPVPVYLRPKRTLRQMLFGSAAESLVQAVADQVEQRIFQSRFRL
;
A
#
# COMPACT_ATOMS: atom_id res chain seq x y z
N MET A 1 7.76 10.73 -42.36
CA MET A 1 7.51 11.00 -40.91
C MET A 1 8.50 10.16 -40.13
N SER A 2 9.38 10.77 -39.30
CA SER A 2 10.49 10.08 -38.63
C SER A 2 9.97 9.07 -37.62
N ILE A 3 10.61 7.87 -37.49
CA ILE A 3 10.32 6.84 -36.49
C ILE A 3 10.25 7.44 -35.07
N ALA A 4 11.07 8.46 -34.78
CA ALA A 4 11.03 9.19 -33.50
C ALA A 4 9.73 9.98 -33.29
N LEU A 5 9.07 10.47 -34.35
CA LEU A 5 7.78 11.16 -34.27
C LEU A 5 6.62 10.16 -34.06
N MET A 6 6.70 8.98 -34.69
CA MET A 6 5.73 7.90 -34.49
C MET A 6 5.78 7.36 -33.07
N ASN A 7 6.96 7.17 -32.49
CA ASN A 7 7.13 6.76 -31.09
C ASN A 7 6.59 7.80 -30.07
N LYS A 8 6.57 9.08 -30.45
CA LYS A 8 6.04 10.17 -29.61
C LYS A 8 4.50 10.20 -29.54
N MET A 9 3.81 9.58 -30.50
CA MET A 9 2.33 9.54 -30.60
C MET A 9 1.72 8.19 -30.18
N GLN A 10 2.54 7.19 -29.88
CA GLN A 10 2.04 5.86 -29.57
C GLN A 10 1.31 5.86 -28.22
N LYS A 11 0.07 5.35 -28.26
CA LYS A 11 -0.71 5.06 -27.04
C LYS A 11 0.01 3.99 -26.22
N ARG A 12 0.02 4.13 -24.88
CA ARG A 12 0.78 3.28 -23.96
C ARG A 12 -0.02 2.93 -22.74
N ILE A 13 0.40 1.88 -22.07
CA ILE A 13 -0.06 1.48 -20.75
C ILE A 13 1.04 1.85 -19.76
N ALA A 14 0.73 2.68 -18.76
CA ALA A 14 1.71 2.97 -17.73
C ALA A 14 1.77 1.81 -16.72
N VAL A 15 2.95 1.57 -16.17
CA VAL A 15 3.17 0.63 -15.06
C VAL A 15 3.83 1.40 -13.93
N ILE A 16 3.23 1.36 -12.75
CA ILE A 16 3.77 1.93 -11.51
C ILE A 16 4.01 0.79 -10.52
N GLU A 17 5.24 0.70 -10.03
CA GLU A 17 5.69 -0.31 -9.07
C GLU A 17 5.33 0.13 -7.64
N ILE A 18 4.69 -0.74 -6.85
CA ILE A 18 4.37 -0.56 -5.43
C ILE A 18 5.07 -1.68 -4.67
N PHE A 19 6.38 -1.51 -4.43
CA PHE A 19 7.25 -2.52 -3.83
C PHE A 19 7.77 -2.09 -2.46
N GLY A 20 7.61 -2.97 -1.47
CA GLY A 20 8.03 -2.72 -0.10
C GLY A 20 7.00 -1.97 0.75
N ALA A 21 7.41 -1.51 1.94
CA ALA A 21 6.51 -0.93 2.95
C ALA A 21 5.97 0.45 2.53
N ILE A 22 4.65 0.65 2.72
CA ILE A 22 3.97 1.92 2.42
C ILE A 22 4.21 2.92 3.56
N GLY A 23 4.67 4.11 3.20
CA GLY A 23 5.18 5.12 4.15
C GLY A 23 6.68 5.01 4.36
N GLY A 24 7.29 3.87 4.01
CA GLY A 24 8.73 3.63 3.98
C GLY A 24 9.30 3.75 2.57
N ALA A 25 9.52 2.60 1.92
CA ALA A 25 10.00 2.52 0.53
C ALA A 25 9.02 3.15 -0.47
N VAL A 26 7.71 2.95 -0.26
CA VAL A 26 6.63 3.53 -1.07
C VAL A 26 6.13 4.82 -0.42
N LYS A 27 6.57 5.96 -0.92
CA LYS A 27 6.21 7.28 -0.38
C LYS A 27 4.96 7.85 -1.05
N SER A 28 3.93 8.18 -0.28
CA SER A 28 2.66 8.69 -0.81
C SER A 28 2.78 9.94 -1.69
N PRO A 29 3.64 10.95 -1.41
CA PRO A 29 3.77 12.09 -2.31
C PRO A 29 4.42 11.76 -3.66
N GLU A 30 5.27 10.75 -3.71
CA GLU A 30 5.90 10.28 -4.95
C GLU A 30 4.90 9.50 -5.80
N MET A 31 4.13 8.60 -5.15
CA MET A 31 3.07 7.84 -5.82
C MET A 31 2.00 8.76 -6.38
N ASP A 32 1.53 9.76 -5.62
CA ASP A 32 0.55 10.73 -6.10
C ASP A 32 1.04 11.47 -7.36
N ARG A 33 2.32 11.87 -7.41
CA ARG A 33 2.89 12.51 -8.61
C ARG A 33 2.91 11.58 -9.82
N LEU A 34 3.23 10.31 -9.63
CA LEU A 34 3.24 9.32 -10.71
C LEU A 34 1.83 9.07 -11.23
N LEU A 35 0.87 8.86 -10.33
CA LEU A 35 -0.53 8.65 -10.65
C LEU A 35 -1.14 9.89 -11.36
N ASN A 36 -0.83 11.10 -10.89
CA ASN A 36 -1.24 12.34 -11.57
C ASN A 36 -0.59 12.45 -12.96
N THR A 37 0.68 12.07 -13.10
CA THR A 37 1.36 12.04 -14.42
C THR A 37 0.66 11.06 -15.37
N ALA A 38 0.32 9.86 -14.89
CA ALA A 38 -0.42 8.87 -15.67
C ALA A 38 -1.82 9.39 -16.05
N ARG A 39 -2.51 10.05 -15.11
CA ARG A 39 -3.83 10.62 -15.33
C ARG A 39 -3.82 11.71 -16.42
N ASP A 40 -2.86 12.61 -16.37
CA ASP A 40 -2.85 13.84 -17.18
C ASP A 40 -2.15 13.65 -18.54
N ASP A 41 -1.28 12.64 -18.71
CA ASP A 41 -0.68 12.33 -20.01
C ASP A 41 -1.68 11.62 -20.93
N HIS A 42 -2.14 12.31 -21.98
CA HIS A 42 -3.10 11.79 -22.95
C HIS A 42 -2.60 10.58 -23.76
N ARG A 43 -1.29 10.31 -23.77
CA ARG A 43 -0.68 9.14 -24.42
C ARG A 43 -0.85 7.88 -23.57
N ILE A 44 -0.93 8.03 -22.26
CA ILE A 44 -1.23 6.93 -21.33
C ILE A 44 -2.75 6.68 -21.37
N LYS A 45 -3.15 5.49 -21.74
CA LYS A 45 -4.55 5.10 -21.91
C LYS A 45 -5.08 4.22 -20.79
N ALA A 46 -4.20 3.52 -20.10
CA ALA A 46 -4.50 2.72 -18.92
C ALA A 46 -3.27 2.67 -18.00
N GLU A 47 -3.50 2.25 -16.78
CA GLU A 47 -2.48 2.07 -15.74
C GLU A 47 -2.49 0.65 -15.22
N VAL A 48 -1.32 0.10 -14.94
CA VAL A 48 -1.15 -1.12 -14.16
C VAL A 48 -0.34 -0.81 -12.92
N LEU A 49 -0.89 -1.11 -11.76
CA LEU A 49 -0.18 -1.08 -10.49
C LEU A 49 0.47 -2.45 -10.29
N ASP A 50 1.80 -2.53 -10.35
CA ASP A 50 2.55 -3.77 -10.10
C ASP A 50 2.87 -3.83 -8.60
N VAL A 51 2.18 -4.71 -7.87
CA VAL A 51 2.14 -4.69 -6.40
C VAL A 51 2.91 -5.87 -5.82
N ASP A 52 3.87 -5.56 -4.93
CA ASP A 52 4.54 -6.52 -4.06
C ASP A 52 4.89 -5.83 -2.73
N SER A 53 3.90 -5.76 -1.84
CA SER A 53 3.99 -4.94 -0.63
C SER A 53 3.20 -5.56 0.53
N PRO A 54 3.77 -5.60 1.74
CA PRO A 54 3.07 -6.05 2.93
C PRO A 54 2.05 -5.02 3.46
N GLY A 55 1.93 -3.86 2.84
CA GLY A 55 1.18 -2.72 3.35
C GLY A 55 2.07 -1.73 4.09
N GLY A 56 1.56 -1.09 5.13
CA GLY A 56 2.28 -0.10 5.92
C GLY A 56 1.37 0.95 6.54
N GLY A 57 1.82 2.19 6.64
CA GLY A 57 1.11 3.26 7.34
C GLY A 57 -0.29 3.52 6.76
N SER A 58 -1.32 3.50 7.62
CA SER A 58 -2.73 3.66 7.24
C SER A 58 -2.99 4.95 6.45
N SER A 59 -2.53 6.09 6.95
CA SER A 59 -2.71 7.38 6.28
C SER A 59 -2.02 7.46 4.91
N ALA A 60 -0.84 6.84 4.76
CA ALA A 60 -0.14 6.79 3.48
C ALA A 60 -0.87 5.90 2.47
N SER A 61 -1.42 4.78 2.95
CA SER A 61 -2.20 3.83 2.15
C SER A 61 -3.50 4.46 1.65
N ASP A 62 -4.26 5.11 2.54
CA ASP A 62 -5.48 5.82 2.18
C ASP A 62 -5.20 6.94 1.16
N TYR A 63 -4.13 7.72 1.36
CA TYR A 63 -3.76 8.78 0.44
C TYR A 63 -3.47 8.25 -0.98
N ILE A 64 -2.73 7.14 -1.09
CA ILE A 64 -2.44 6.50 -2.38
C ILE A 64 -3.71 5.89 -2.97
N TYR A 65 -4.53 5.19 -2.18
CA TYR A 65 -5.82 4.65 -2.60
C TYR A 65 -6.70 5.74 -3.26
N ARG A 66 -6.87 6.87 -2.60
CA ARG A 66 -7.64 8.00 -3.15
C ARG A 66 -7.05 8.55 -4.45
N SER A 67 -5.72 8.52 -4.59
CA SER A 67 -5.06 8.93 -5.83
C SER A 67 -5.30 7.93 -6.96
N VAL A 68 -5.31 6.62 -6.66
CA VAL A 68 -5.69 5.57 -7.60
C VAL A 68 -7.16 5.70 -8.02
N LYS A 69 -8.08 5.92 -7.08
CA LYS A 69 -9.50 6.17 -7.38
C LYS A 69 -9.70 7.33 -8.34
N ARG A 70 -9.05 8.47 -8.09
CA ARG A 70 -9.12 9.64 -8.99
C ARG A 70 -8.59 9.34 -10.40
N LEU A 71 -7.57 8.48 -10.54
CA LEU A 71 -7.08 8.02 -11.83
C LEU A 71 -8.11 7.08 -12.49
N ALA A 72 -8.67 6.15 -11.71
CA ALA A 72 -9.64 5.15 -12.17
C ALA A 72 -10.95 5.76 -12.70
N GLU A 73 -11.31 6.98 -12.26
CA GLU A 73 -12.43 7.75 -12.83
C GLU A 73 -12.21 8.19 -14.28
N ARG A 74 -10.95 8.20 -14.74
CA ARG A 74 -10.59 8.73 -16.07
C ARG A 74 -10.00 7.68 -17.01
N LYS A 75 -9.35 6.67 -16.47
CA LYS A 75 -8.63 5.65 -17.25
C LYS A 75 -8.76 4.29 -16.58
N PRO A 76 -8.76 3.20 -17.33
CA PRO A 76 -8.67 1.85 -16.74
C PRO A 76 -7.42 1.73 -15.86
N VAL A 77 -7.60 1.22 -14.64
CA VAL A 77 -6.54 0.88 -13.70
C VAL A 77 -6.67 -0.58 -13.30
N ILE A 78 -5.61 -1.34 -13.44
CA ILE A 78 -5.54 -2.75 -13.07
C ILE A 78 -4.48 -2.91 -11.98
N ALA A 79 -4.79 -3.59 -10.90
CA ALA A 79 -3.80 -4.00 -9.92
C ALA A 79 -3.30 -5.41 -10.26
N ALA A 80 -1.98 -5.57 -10.37
CA ALA A 80 -1.32 -6.85 -10.58
C ALA A 80 -0.53 -7.19 -9.31
N ILE A 81 -1.00 -8.14 -8.52
CA ILE A 81 -0.34 -8.56 -7.29
C ILE A 81 0.64 -9.69 -7.63
N ARG A 82 1.92 -9.38 -7.54
CA ARG A 82 3.02 -10.27 -7.92
C ARG A 82 3.34 -11.31 -6.84
N GLY A 83 3.60 -10.84 -5.62
CA GLY A 83 3.98 -11.66 -4.47
C GLY A 83 3.08 -11.37 -3.27
N THR A 84 3.03 -10.15 -2.81
CA THR A 84 2.22 -9.76 -1.65
C THR A 84 1.37 -8.54 -1.98
N GLY A 85 0.08 -8.64 -1.69
CA GLY A 85 -0.88 -7.53 -1.71
C GLY A 85 -1.67 -7.56 -0.41
N ALA A 86 -1.07 -7.09 0.69
CA ALA A 86 -1.62 -7.26 2.01
C ALA A 86 -1.83 -5.91 2.72
N SER A 87 -2.85 -5.84 3.61
CA SER A 87 -3.13 -4.65 4.43
C SER A 87 -3.27 -3.39 3.56
N GLY A 88 -2.54 -2.32 3.83
CA GLY A 88 -2.60 -1.08 3.07
C GLY A 88 -2.33 -1.22 1.57
N SER A 89 -1.56 -2.21 1.11
CA SER A 89 -1.35 -2.44 -0.32
C SER A 89 -2.58 -3.09 -0.97
N TYR A 90 -3.31 -3.93 -0.25
CA TYR A 90 -4.60 -4.43 -0.72
C TYR A 90 -5.65 -3.32 -0.76
N MET A 91 -5.66 -2.43 0.23
CA MET A 91 -6.49 -1.21 0.19
C MET A 91 -6.22 -0.39 -1.09
N ILE A 92 -4.94 -0.19 -1.44
CA ILE A 92 -4.56 0.52 -2.68
C ILE A 92 -5.05 -0.24 -3.92
N ALA A 93 -4.88 -1.57 -3.95
CA ALA A 93 -5.36 -2.41 -5.04
C ALA A 93 -6.88 -2.32 -5.25
N CYS A 94 -7.65 -2.15 -4.16
CA CYS A 94 -9.09 -1.89 -4.22
C CYS A 94 -9.46 -0.57 -4.92
N GLY A 95 -8.51 0.32 -5.16
CA GLY A 95 -8.71 1.52 -6.00
C GLY A 95 -8.77 1.22 -7.50
N ALA A 96 -8.32 0.06 -7.95
CA ALA A 96 -8.36 -0.38 -9.33
C ALA A 96 -9.72 -0.99 -9.70
N GLN A 97 -10.04 -1.03 -11.02
CA GLN A 97 -11.26 -1.70 -11.52
C GLN A 97 -11.14 -3.23 -11.56
N ARG A 98 -9.90 -3.76 -11.61
CA ARG A 98 -9.63 -5.20 -11.63
C ARG A 98 -8.37 -5.49 -10.81
N ILE A 99 -8.40 -6.61 -10.11
CA ILE A 99 -7.28 -7.15 -9.35
C ILE A 99 -6.91 -8.50 -9.93
N VAL A 100 -5.70 -8.59 -10.49
CA VAL A 100 -5.08 -9.82 -10.98
C VAL A 100 -4.02 -10.24 -9.97
N ALA A 101 -3.93 -11.50 -9.62
CA ALA A 101 -2.93 -11.98 -8.67
C ALA A 101 -2.20 -13.21 -9.21
N SER A 102 -0.89 -13.26 -9.02
CA SER A 102 -0.11 -14.47 -9.29
C SER A 102 -0.59 -15.63 -8.39
N PRO A 103 -0.63 -16.88 -8.87
CA PRO A 103 -1.19 -18.01 -8.09
C PRO A 103 -0.58 -18.17 -6.69
N GLY A 104 0.72 -17.87 -6.54
CA GLY A 104 1.41 -17.91 -5.24
C GLY A 104 1.35 -16.63 -4.42
N ALA A 105 0.61 -15.61 -4.86
CA ALA A 105 0.52 -14.34 -4.15
C ALA A 105 -0.28 -14.46 -2.86
N ILE A 106 0.11 -13.65 -1.88
CA ILE A 106 -0.53 -13.51 -0.56
C ILE A 106 -1.39 -12.26 -0.56
N ILE A 107 -2.68 -12.41 -0.27
CA ILE A 107 -3.71 -11.37 -0.36
C ILE A 107 -4.40 -11.23 1.01
N GLY A 108 -4.89 -10.04 1.33
CA GLY A 108 -5.73 -9.84 2.51
C GLY A 108 -5.03 -9.06 3.61
N SER A 109 -4.88 -9.65 4.81
CA SER A 109 -4.47 -8.89 6.01
C SER A 109 -5.32 -7.63 6.17
N ILE A 110 -6.64 -7.77 5.94
CA ILE A 110 -7.60 -6.68 6.11
C ILE A 110 -7.75 -6.46 7.61
N GLY A 111 -7.20 -5.36 8.08
CA GLY A 111 -7.15 -5.06 9.50
C GLY A 111 -6.22 -3.91 9.83
N VAL A 112 -6.28 -3.44 11.07
CA VAL A 112 -5.46 -2.35 11.58
C VAL A 112 -4.78 -2.79 12.87
N ILE A 113 -3.51 -2.46 13.01
CA ILE A 113 -2.72 -2.79 14.19
C ILE A 113 -1.94 -1.55 14.64
N SER A 114 -1.88 -1.34 15.96
CA SER A 114 -0.96 -0.41 16.60
C SER A 114 -0.04 -1.18 17.54
N VAL A 115 1.25 -1.11 17.32
CA VAL A 115 2.25 -1.78 18.16
C VAL A 115 3.15 -0.72 18.81
N ARG A 116 3.24 -0.78 20.13
CA ARG A 116 4.04 0.13 20.94
C ARG A 116 4.81 -0.65 22.01
N PRO A 117 6.15 -0.63 21.99
CA PRO A 117 6.91 -1.16 23.12
C PRO A 117 6.72 -0.26 24.34
N VAL A 118 6.72 -0.85 25.53
CA VAL A 118 6.77 -0.14 26.81
C VAL A 118 8.17 -0.34 27.38
N LEU A 119 8.87 0.74 27.64
CA LEU A 119 10.26 0.74 28.07
C LEU A 119 10.43 1.21 29.52
N GLU A 120 9.33 1.37 30.27
CA GLU A 120 9.30 1.93 31.62
C GLU A 120 10.30 1.23 32.55
N ASP A 121 10.16 -0.09 32.69
CA ASP A 121 11.05 -0.91 33.54
C ASP A 121 12.52 -0.86 33.10
N LEU A 122 12.76 -0.80 31.78
CA LEU A 122 14.11 -0.71 31.23
C LEU A 122 14.78 0.61 31.60
N LEU A 123 14.03 1.70 31.47
CA LEU A 123 14.53 3.05 31.84
C LEU A 123 14.78 3.16 33.33
N GLU A 124 13.88 2.59 34.15
CA GLU A 124 14.06 2.57 35.61
C GLU A 124 15.33 1.80 36.01
N ARG A 125 15.54 0.60 35.44
CA ARG A 125 16.77 -0.21 35.68
C ARG A 125 18.04 0.50 35.21
N ALA A 126 17.94 1.31 34.14
CA ALA A 126 19.04 2.12 33.64
C ALA A 126 19.27 3.43 34.45
N GLY A 127 18.43 3.70 35.46
CA GLY A 127 18.50 4.93 36.24
C GLY A 127 18.06 6.19 35.46
N ILE A 128 17.35 6.02 34.35
CA ILE A 128 16.89 7.11 33.50
C ILE A 128 15.50 7.56 33.97
N LYS A 129 15.39 8.83 34.35
CA LYS A 129 14.12 9.47 34.74
C LYS A 129 13.59 10.32 33.59
N VAL A 130 12.32 10.13 33.24
CA VAL A 130 11.65 10.95 32.24
C VAL A 130 10.71 11.93 32.92
N ASN A 131 10.96 13.23 32.75
CA ASN A 131 10.11 14.30 33.27
C ASN A 131 9.27 14.85 32.09
N VAL A 132 7.94 14.85 32.25
CA VAL A 132 7.02 15.31 31.21
C VAL A 132 6.21 16.50 31.71
N ASN A 133 6.33 17.63 31.03
CA ASN A 133 5.42 18.77 31.18
C ASN A 133 4.51 18.83 29.96
N LYS A 134 3.21 18.65 30.16
CA LYS A 134 2.25 18.57 29.04
C LYS A 134 1.02 19.41 29.27
N THR A 135 0.38 19.83 28.19
CA THR A 135 -0.95 20.43 28.16
C THR A 135 -1.96 19.41 27.69
N GLY A 136 -2.91 19.03 28.52
CA GLY A 136 -3.94 18.03 28.18
C GLY A 136 -3.52 16.57 28.40
N ALA A 137 -4.50 15.76 28.76
CA ALA A 137 -4.32 14.38 29.24
C ALA A 137 -3.65 13.47 28.18
N TYR A 138 -4.05 13.59 26.91
CA TYR A 138 -3.62 12.71 25.83
C TYR A 138 -2.38 13.19 25.05
N LYS A 139 -1.71 14.27 25.49
CA LYS A 139 -0.60 14.85 24.69
C LYS A 139 0.61 13.93 24.55
N ASP A 140 0.81 13.04 25.52
CA ASP A 140 1.84 12.01 25.52
C ASP A 140 1.28 10.58 25.36
N MET A 141 0.04 10.46 24.86
CA MET A 141 -0.53 9.16 24.48
C MET A 141 0.37 8.47 23.46
N GLY A 142 0.70 7.19 23.70
CA GLY A 142 1.65 6.45 22.89
C GLY A 142 3.11 6.62 23.33
N ALA A 143 3.39 7.32 24.43
CA ALA A 143 4.73 7.42 25.00
C ALA A 143 5.32 6.04 25.32
N LEU A 144 6.63 5.87 25.04
CA LEU A 144 7.32 4.59 25.27
C LEU A 144 7.81 4.42 26.70
N TRP A 145 7.90 5.51 27.47
CA TRP A 145 8.51 5.55 28.79
C TRP A 145 7.55 5.30 29.95
N ARG A 146 6.30 4.97 29.68
CA ARG A 146 5.30 4.60 30.67
C ARG A 146 4.22 3.70 30.09
N GLU A 147 3.51 3.00 30.92
CA GLU A 147 2.28 2.31 30.55
C GLU A 147 1.21 3.30 30.05
N ALA A 148 0.33 2.81 29.19
CA ALA A 148 -0.84 3.57 28.77
C ALA A 148 -1.92 3.48 29.87
N THR A 149 -2.64 4.58 30.11
CA THR A 149 -3.83 4.52 30.96
C THR A 149 -4.97 3.78 30.29
N PRO A 150 -5.97 3.26 31.04
CA PRO A 150 -7.15 2.64 30.44
C PRO A 150 -7.87 3.55 29.43
N GLU A 151 -7.97 4.85 29.72
CA GLU A 151 -8.60 5.84 28.85
C GLU A 151 -7.81 6.05 27.57
N GLU A 152 -6.48 6.01 27.63
CA GLU A 152 -5.61 6.07 26.46
C GLU A 152 -5.72 4.82 25.61
N GLN A 153 -5.85 3.64 26.21
CA GLN A 153 -6.08 2.38 25.50
C GLN A 153 -7.43 2.38 24.78
N GLU A 154 -8.51 2.80 25.46
CA GLU A 154 -9.83 2.94 24.88
C GLU A 154 -9.82 3.94 23.70
N LYS A 155 -9.16 5.10 23.89
CA LYS A 155 -9.03 6.09 22.82
C LYS A 155 -8.26 5.55 21.62
N MET A 156 -7.16 4.82 21.84
CA MET A 156 -6.40 4.19 20.76
C MET A 156 -7.23 3.13 20.03
N GLN A 157 -7.98 2.30 20.77
CA GLN A 157 -8.86 1.30 20.18
C GLN A 157 -9.93 1.94 19.32
N SER A 158 -10.58 3.02 19.79
CA SER A 158 -11.56 3.77 18.98
C SER A 158 -10.97 4.27 17.66
N LEU A 159 -9.72 4.79 17.66
CA LEU A 159 -9.06 5.22 16.42
C LEU A 159 -8.78 4.05 15.46
N ILE A 160 -8.40 2.89 16.01
CA ILE A 160 -8.20 1.66 15.24
C ILE A 160 -9.51 1.19 14.62
N ASP A 161 -10.59 1.21 15.39
CA ASP A 161 -11.91 0.77 14.94
C ASP A 161 -12.46 1.68 13.83
N ASP A 162 -12.26 3.01 13.93
CA ASP A 162 -12.64 3.96 12.88
C ASP A 162 -11.87 3.67 11.57
N ILE A 163 -10.54 3.53 11.63
CA ILE A 163 -9.71 3.21 10.45
C ILE A 163 -10.08 1.84 9.86
N PHE A 164 -10.38 0.87 10.72
CA PHE A 164 -10.83 -0.46 10.31
C PHE A 164 -12.18 -0.40 9.59
N GLY A 165 -13.13 0.39 10.11
CA GLY A 165 -14.42 0.64 9.49
C GLY A 165 -14.27 1.18 8.07
N ASP A 166 -13.43 2.20 7.88
CA ASP A 166 -13.13 2.76 6.57
C ASP A 166 -12.53 1.69 5.62
N PHE A 167 -11.63 0.85 6.11
CA PHE A 167 -11.04 -0.21 5.28
C PHE A 167 -12.08 -1.24 4.85
N VAL A 168 -12.97 -1.66 5.76
CA VAL A 168 -14.08 -2.57 5.43
C VAL A 168 -14.98 -1.97 4.35
N THR A 169 -15.36 -0.70 4.47
CA THR A 169 -16.17 0.01 3.48
C THR A 169 -15.47 0.07 2.12
N ILE A 170 -14.17 0.40 2.08
CA ILE A 170 -13.38 0.40 0.85
C ILE A 170 -13.42 -0.96 0.15
N VAL A 171 -13.22 -2.04 0.90
CA VAL A 171 -13.23 -3.40 0.31
C VAL A 171 -14.63 -3.77 -0.16
N SER A 172 -15.67 -3.50 0.66
CA SER A 172 -17.08 -3.74 0.32
C SER A 172 -17.46 -3.08 -1.00
N GLU A 173 -17.20 -1.78 -1.14
CA GLU A 173 -17.48 -1.03 -2.37
C GLU A 173 -16.67 -1.54 -3.57
N ALA A 174 -15.38 -1.78 -3.38
CA ALA A 174 -14.49 -2.18 -4.46
C ALA A 174 -14.77 -3.60 -4.98
N ARG A 175 -15.20 -4.49 -4.09
CA ARG A 175 -15.43 -5.91 -4.42
C ARG A 175 -16.91 -6.26 -4.62
N GLY A 176 -17.83 -5.33 -4.34
CA GLY A 176 -19.28 -5.58 -4.41
C GLY A 176 -19.74 -6.62 -3.39
N LEU A 177 -19.10 -6.67 -2.22
CA LEU A 177 -19.44 -7.56 -1.14
C LEU A 177 -20.20 -6.79 -0.06
N GLU A 178 -21.12 -7.47 0.64
CA GLU A 178 -21.77 -6.88 1.82
C GLU A 178 -20.72 -6.61 2.92
N GLU A 179 -20.84 -5.49 3.63
CA GLU A 179 -19.90 -5.15 4.72
C GLU A 179 -19.79 -6.25 5.78
N SER A 180 -20.88 -6.91 6.10
CA SER A 180 -20.89 -8.05 7.05
C SER A 180 -19.98 -9.19 6.56
N ALA A 181 -20.08 -9.54 5.27
CA ALA A 181 -19.22 -10.56 4.68
C ALA A 181 -17.74 -10.13 4.65
N VAL A 182 -17.48 -8.86 4.39
CA VAL A 182 -16.11 -8.32 4.47
C VAL A 182 -15.59 -8.37 5.90
N ARG A 183 -16.40 -8.04 6.91
CA ARG A 183 -16.00 -8.13 8.34
C ARG A 183 -15.65 -9.55 8.76
N ASP A 184 -16.35 -10.55 8.25
CA ASP A 184 -16.04 -11.96 8.51
C ASP A 184 -14.69 -12.38 7.90
N LEU A 185 -14.27 -11.76 6.78
CA LEU A 185 -12.97 -11.97 6.15
C LEU A 185 -11.87 -11.06 6.74
N ALA A 186 -12.24 -9.95 7.37
CA ALA A 186 -11.33 -8.92 7.87
C ALA A 186 -10.82 -9.23 9.29
N THR A 187 -10.32 -10.42 9.49
CA THR A 187 -9.73 -10.90 10.76
C THR A 187 -8.24 -10.60 10.88
N GLY A 188 -7.65 -9.96 9.85
CA GLY A 188 -6.20 -9.81 9.72
C GLY A 188 -5.53 -11.02 9.08
N GLU A 189 -6.31 -12.02 8.65
CA GLU A 189 -5.84 -13.22 7.97
C GLU A 189 -5.35 -12.91 6.55
N VAL A 190 -4.48 -13.75 6.04
CA VAL A 190 -4.02 -13.72 4.64
C VAL A 190 -4.45 -14.98 3.92
N TYR A 191 -4.67 -14.84 2.63
CA TYR A 191 -5.12 -15.89 1.73
C TYR A 191 -4.16 -16.04 0.56
N LEU A 192 -3.95 -17.27 0.10
CA LEU A 192 -3.37 -17.47 -1.23
C LEU A 192 -4.34 -16.97 -2.31
N ALA A 193 -3.79 -16.53 -3.44
CA ALA A 193 -4.54 -15.90 -4.51
C ALA A 193 -5.76 -16.71 -5.00
N GLU A 194 -5.66 -18.03 -5.07
CA GLU A 194 -6.77 -18.92 -5.42
C GLU A 194 -7.93 -18.76 -4.42
N ARG A 195 -7.63 -18.85 -3.13
CA ARG A 195 -8.64 -18.68 -2.09
C ARG A 195 -9.20 -17.27 -2.05
N ALA A 196 -8.34 -16.26 -2.24
CA ALA A 196 -8.77 -14.87 -2.34
C ALA A 196 -9.73 -14.63 -3.52
N ARG A 197 -9.53 -15.33 -4.64
CA ARG A 197 -10.44 -15.28 -5.79
C ARG A 197 -11.79 -15.91 -5.46
N GLU A 198 -11.82 -17.07 -4.82
CA GLU A 198 -13.07 -17.72 -4.36
C GLU A 198 -13.88 -16.83 -3.42
N LEU A 199 -13.18 -16.07 -2.57
CA LEU A 199 -13.77 -15.11 -1.62
C LEU A 199 -14.16 -13.76 -2.25
N GLY A 200 -13.94 -13.58 -3.56
CA GLY A 200 -14.25 -12.34 -4.26
C GLY A 200 -13.23 -11.21 -4.06
N LEU A 201 -12.11 -11.46 -3.37
CA LEU A 201 -11.08 -10.45 -3.12
C LEU A 201 -10.16 -10.20 -4.33
N VAL A 202 -10.12 -11.13 -5.29
CA VAL A 202 -9.34 -11.07 -6.54
C VAL A 202 -10.25 -11.44 -7.70
N ASP A 203 -10.07 -10.81 -8.87
CA ASP A 203 -10.89 -11.07 -10.05
C ASP A 203 -10.36 -12.23 -10.87
N GLU A 204 -9.04 -12.31 -11.05
CA GLU A 204 -8.41 -13.28 -11.95
C GLU A 204 -7.03 -13.69 -11.44
N LEU A 205 -6.64 -14.95 -11.66
CA LEU A 205 -5.28 -15.41 -11.48
C LEU A 205 -4.47 -15.12 -12.74
N GLY A 206 -3.29 -14.51 -12.55
CA GLY A 206 -2.42 -14.15 -13.67
C GLY A 206 -1.21 -13.36 -13.17
N ASP A 207 -0.38 -12.97 -14.10
CA ASP A 207 0.83 -12.19 -13.87
C ASP A 207 0.68 -10.74 -14.39
N LEU A 208 1.78 -9.98 -14.33
CA LEU A 208 1.82 -8.61 -14.83
C LEU A 208 1.46 -8.52 -16.33
N HIS A 209 1.82 -9.53 -17.14
CA HIS A 209 1.50 -9.53 -18.57
C HIS A 209 -0.01 -9.62 -18.78
N ARG A 210 -0.67 -10.51 -18.02
CA ARG A 210 -2.14 -10.62 -18.08
C ARG A 210 -2.83 -9.31 -17.68
N ALA A 211 -2.32 -8.62 -16.65
CA ALA A 211 -2.85 -7.31 -16.25
C ALA A 211 -2.66 -6.24 -17.34
N ILE A 212 -1.51 -6.27 -18.04
CA ILE A 212 -1.26 -5.39 -19.20
C ILE A 212 -2.21 -5.69 -20.35
N ASP A 213 -2.50 -6.97 -20.62
CA ASP A 213 -3.46 -7.36 -21.65
C ASP A 213 -4.88 -6.88 -21.32
N ILE A 214 -5.33 -7.04 -20.08
CA ILE A 214 -6.62 -6.51 -19.60
C ILE A 214 -6.67 -4.98 -19.76
N ALA A 215 -5.60 -4.29 -19.38
CA ALA A 215 -5.51 -2.85 -19.52
C ALA A 215 -5.56 -2.42 -21.00
N ALA A 216 -4.95 -3.20 -21.91
CA ALA A 216 -5.00 -3.00 -23.35
C ALA A 216 -6.42 -3.22 -23.90
N GLU A 217 -7.08 -4.30 -23.50
CA GLU A 217 -8.46 -4.64 -23.88
C GLU A 217 -9.42 -3.51 -23.47
N LEU A 218 -9.35 -3.04 -22.23
CA LEU A 218 -10.25 -2.00 -21.69
C LEU A 218 -9.99 -0.61 -22.28
N SER A 219 -8.74 -0.29 -22.62
CA SER A 219 -8.36 1.05 -23.11
C SER A 219 -8.31 1.19 -24.62
N GLY A 220 -8.32 0.07 -25.37
CA GLY A 220 -8.08 0.04 -26.81
C GLY A 220 -6.68 0.52 -27.19
N ALA A 221 -5.72 0.46 -26.28
CA ALA A 221 -4.31 0.73 -26.53
C ALA A 221 -3.54 -0.56 -26.82
N PRO A 222 -2.42 -0.51 -27.55
CA PRO A 222 -1.58 -1.70 -27.70
C PRO A 222 -0.96 -2.08 -26.33
N PRO A 223 -0.65 -3.36 -26.07
CA PRO A 223 -0.06 -3.82 -24.80
C PRO A 223 1.44 -3.44 -24.71
N VAL A 224 1.72 -2.16 -24.82
CA VAL A 224 3.08 -1.61 -24.75
C VAL A 224 3.27 -0.87 -23.42
N PRO A 225 3.92 -1.49 -22.44
CA PRO A 225 4.12 -0.86 -21.13
C PRO A 225 5.17 0.25 -21.18
N VAL A 226 4.94 1.27 -20.35
CA VAL A 226 5.92 2.30 -19.99
C VAL A 226 5.98 2.42 -18.47
N TYR A 227 7.15 2.16 -17.92
CA TYR A 227 7.34 2.25 -16.47
C TYR A 227 7.49 3.71 -16.05
N LEU A 228 6.61 4.15 -15.18
CA LEU A 228 6.72 5.43 -14.51
C LEU A 228 7.43 5.23 -13.18
N ARG A 229 8.57 5.91 -13.03
CA ARG A 229 9.41 5.83 -11.83
C ARG A 229 9.69 7.22 -11.27
N PRO A 230 9.86 7.36 -9.95
CA PRO A 230 10.25 8.62 -9.35
C PRO A 230 11.55 9.15 -9.99
N LYS A 231 11.56 10.43 -10.32
CA LYS A 231 12.79 11.07 -10.83
C LYS A 231 13.76 11.19 -9.67
N ARG A 232 14.89 10.50 -9.74
CA ARG A 232 16.00 10.72 -8.80
C ARG A 232 16.57 12.11 -9.03
N THR A 233 16.69 12.92 -7.99
CA THR A 233 17.39 14.19 -8.07
C THR A 233 18.89 13.95 -8.22
N LEU A 234 19.61 14.88 -8.86
CA LEU A 234 21.08 14.79 -9.01
C LEU A 234 21.77 14.61 -7.66
N ARG A 235 21.23 15.24 -6.59
CA ARG A 235 21.68 15.11 -5.21
C ARG A 235 21.46 13.68 -4.67
N GLN A 236 20.34 13.03 -4.97
CA GLN A 236 20.08 11.62 -4.61
C GLN A 236 20.94 10.66 -5.43
N MET A 237 21.34 11.04 -6.66
CA MET A 237 22.29 10.24 -7.46
C MET A 237 23.73 10.35 -6.97
N LEU A 238 24.14 11.53 -6.44
CA LEU A 238 25.51 11.81 -6.03
C LEU A 238 25.74 11.65 -4.51
N PHE A 239 24.73 11.90 -3.71
CA PHE A 239 24.80 11.96 -2.24
C PHE A 239 23.63 11.24 -1.56
N GLY A 240 22.93 10.37 -2.28
CA GLY A 240 21.94 9.50 -1.66
C GLY A 240 22.66 8.77 -0.52
N SER A 241 22.45 9.27 0.70
CA SER A 241 23.30 8.91 1.81
C SER A 241 23.23 7.40 2.00
N ALA A 242 24.36 6.73 1.88
CA ALA A 242 24.47 5.30 2.15
C ALA A 242 23.89 4.97 3.55
N ALA A 243 23.93 5.92 4.48
CA ALA A 243 23.34 5.82 5.81
C ALA A 243 21.80 5.85 5.79
N GLU A 244 21.15 6.79 5.06
CA GLU A 244 19.67 6.81 4.94
C GLU A 244 19.16 5.57 4.21
N SER A 245 19.87 5.17 3.14
CA SER A 245 19.54 3.93 2.43
C SER A 245 19.73 2.69 3.29
N LEU A 246 20.73 2.66 4.15
CA LEU A 246 20.98 1.53 5.06
C LEU A 246 19.93 1.48 6.18
N VAL A 247 19.63 2.61 6.81
CA VAL A 247 18.60 2.68 7.85
C VAL A 247 17.23 2.33 7.29
N GLN A 248 16.89 2.84 6.10
CA GLN A 248 15.63 2.52 5.44
C GLN A 248 15.58 1.04 5.05
N ALA A 249 16.65 0.50 4.46
CA ALA A 249 16.73 -0.92 4.08
C ALA A 249 16.63 -1.84 5.30
N VAL A 250 17.22 -1.46 6.44
CA VAL A 250 17.11 -2.22 7.70
C VAL A 250 15.68 -2.13 8.24
N ALA A 251 15.06 -0.96 8.22
CA ALA A 251 13.67 -0.79 8.66
C ALA A 251 12.70 -1.61 7.80
N ASP A 252 12.81 -1.49 6.47
CA ASP A 252 11.99 -2.24 5.52
C ASP A 252 12.21 -3.76 5.67
N GLN A 253 13.45 -4.18 5.92
CA GLN A 253 13.78 -5.60 6.11
C GLN A 253 13.26 -6.14 7.45
N VAL A 254 13.22 -5.32 8.48
CA VAL A 254 12.62 -5.67 9.78
C VAL A 254 11.11 -5.81 9.63
N GLU A 255 10.43 -4.84 9.01
CA GLU A 255 8.99 -4.92 8.75
C GLU A 255 8.64 -6.13 7.87
N GLN A 256 9.39 -6.35 6.81
CA GLN A 256 9.21 -7.49 5.92
C GLN A 256 9.47 -8.82 6.65
N ARG A 257 10.48 -8.91 7.53
CA ARG A 257 10.72 -10.10 8.36
C ARG A 257 9.64 -10.33 9.40
N ILE A 258 9.13 -9.27 10.04
CA ILE A 258 8.01 -9.38 10.97
C ILE A 258 6.78 -9.92 10.24
N PHE A 259 6.48 -9.37 9.06
CA PHE A 259 5.41 -9.89 8.21
C PHE A 259 5.63 -11.35 7.82
N GLN A 260 6.81 -11.68 7.28
CA GLN A 260 7.15 -13.06 6.88
C GLN A 260 7.18 -14.03 8.06
N SER A 261 7.60 -13.60 9.25
CA SER A 261 7.60 -14.47 10.45
C SER A 261 6.17 -14.78 10.94
N ARG A 262 5.22 -13.87 10.72
CA ARG A 262 3.80 -14.10 11.02
C ARG A 262 3.13 -15.08 10.07
N PHE A 263 3.59 -15.14 8.82
CA PHE A 263 2.96 -15.88 7.73
C PHE A 263 3.91 -16.88 7.05
N ARG A 264 5.00 -17.27 7.72
CA ARG A 264 5.84 -18.36 7.23
C ARG A 264 5.05 -19.66 7.29
N LEU A 265 4.67 -20.14 6.11
CA LEU A 265 4.21 -21.48 5.84
C LEU A 265 5.42 -22.43 5.76
#